data_2d9fd85eba501bbb99c94417de9ea7f5
#
_entry.id   2d9fd85eba501bbb99c94417de9ea7f5
#
_cell.length_a   1.000
_cell.length_b   1.000
_cell.length_c   1.000
_cell.angle_alpha   90.00
_cell.angle_beta   90.00
_cell.angle_gamma   90.00
#
_symmetry.space_group_name_H-M   'P 1'
#
loop_
_entity.id
_entity.type
_entity.pdbx_description
1 polymer ?
#
loop_
_entity_poly.entity_id
_entity_poly.type
_entity_poly.pdbx_seq_one_letter_code
_entity_poly.pdbx_strand_id
1 'polypeptide(L)'
;MINYLIDGQTISTEQAGQPGRQVALLVHGWSSSWYALAPLMELLAQRYHCIAVDLPGYGESPEPRERITIPYYTDLLAHLIAQV
;
A
#
# COMPACT_ATOMS: atom_id res chain seq x y z
N MET A 1 10.65 5.26 -1.54
CA MET A 1 9.39 4.72 -1.01
C MET A 1 8.86 5.67 0.04
N ILE A 2 7.55 5.77 0.15
CA ILE A 2 6.91 6.64 1.14
C ILE A 2 6.32 5.74 2.22
N ASN A 3 6.68 6.01 3.47
CA ASN A 3 6.21 5.22 4.60
C ASN A 3 5.16 5.98 5.39
N TYR A 4 4.14 5.25 5.83
CA TYR A 4 3.10 5.78 6.71
C TYR A 4 3.10 5.01 8.01
N LEU A 5 2.82 5.71 9.10
CA LEU A 5 2.59 5.07 10.39
C LEU A 5 1.08 4.99 10.60
N ILE A 6 0.55 3.78 10.55
CA ILE A 6 -0.88 3.51 10.66
C ILE A 6 -1.10 2.58 11.84
N ASP A 7 -1.85 3.04 12.84
CA ASP A 7 -2.15 2.24 14.04
C ASP A 7 -0.89 1.66 14.69
N GLY A 8 0.20 2.45 14.71
CA GLY A 8 1.48 2.02 15.25
C GLY A 8 2.29 1.10 14.36
N GLN A 9 1.79 0.80 13.15
CA GLN A 9 2.45 -0.07 12.19
C GLN A 9 2.97 0.74 11.01
N THR A 10 4.24 0.53 10.66
CA THR A 10 4.81 1.16 9.46
C THR A 10 4.35 0.42 8.22
N ILE A 11 3.77 1.16 7.26
CA ILE A 11 3.39 0.64 5.95
C ILE A 11 4.20 1.36 4.90
N SER A 12 4.99 0.60 4.15
CA SER A 12 5.79 1.11 3.05
C SER A 12 4.95 1.15 1.79
N THR A 13 5.07 2.23 1.02
CA THR A 13 4.35 2.38 -0.24
C THR A 13 5.29 2.85 -1.34
N GLU A 14 4.97 2.45 -2.57
CA GLU A 14 5.54 3.03 -3.77
C GLU A 14 4.45 3.80 -4.48
N GLN A 15 4.75 5.02 -4.90
CA GLN A 15 3.73 5.91 -5.48
C GLN A 15 4.16 6.40 -6.86
N ALA A 16 3.17 6.60 -7.73
CA ALA A 16 3.37 7.14 -9.07
C ALA A 16 2.12 7.93 -9.48
N GLY A 17 2.30 8.81 -10.46
CA GLY A 17 1.22 9.70 -10.89
C GLY A 17 1.15 10.96 -10.04
N GLN A 18 0.26 11.88 -10.41
CA GLN A 18 0.17 13.18 -9.75
C GLN A 18 -0.72 13.16 -8.53
N PRO A 19 -0.24 13.65 -7.38
CA PRO A 19 -1.09 13.88 -6.22
C PRO A 19 -2.24 14.83 -6.59
N GLY A 20 -3.40 14.61 -5.99
CA GLY A 20 -4.61 15.39 -6.29
C GLY A 20 -5.54 14.73 -7.28
N ARG A 21 -5.05 13.76 -8.07
CA ARG A 21 -5.91 12.88 -8.87
C ARG A 21 -6.58 11.85 -7.98
N GLN A 22 -7.58 11.19 -8.51
CA GLN A 22 -8.20 10.06 -7.82
C GLN A 22 -7.15 9.01 -7.46
N VAL A 23 -7.20 8.52 -6.23
CA VAL A 23 -6.26 7.52 -5.75
C VAL A 23 -6.65 6.15 -6.26
N ALA A 24 -5.66 5.43 -6.82
CA ALA A 24 -5.76 4.02 -7.10
C ALA A 24 -4.86 3.28 -6.11
N LEU A 25 -5.47 2.57 -5.18
CA LEU A 25 -4.75 1.77 -4.19
C LEU A 25 -4.51 0.38 -4.77
N LEU A 26 -3.24 0.00 -4.86
CA LEU A 26 -2.83 -1.30 -5.41
C LEU A 26 -2.34 -2.19 -4.27
N VAL A 27 -2.98 -3.34 -4.13
CA VAL A 27 -2.67 -4.29 -3.06
C VAL A 27 -2.21 -5.60 -3.68
N HIS A 28 -1.02 -6.04 -3.30
CA HIS A 28 -0.44 -7.27 -3.83
C HIS A 28 -1.12 -8.53 -3.28
N GLY A 29 -0.87 -9.64 -3.95
CA GLY A 29 -1.33 -10.94 -3.49
C GLY A 29 -0.45 -11.55 -2.41
N TRP A 30 -0.81 -12.74 -1.97
CA TRP A 30 -0.12 -13.47 -0.92
C TRP A 30 1.34 -13.73 -1.29
N SER A 31 2.23 -13.53 -0.32
CA SER A 31 3.67 -13.74 -0.48
C SER A 31 4.31 -12.88 -1.58
N SER A 32 3.75 -11.71 -1.86
CA SER A 32 4.24 -10.81 -2.89
C SER A 32 4.60 -9.44 -2.29
N SER A 33 4.73 -8.44 -3.15
CA SER A 33 5.00 -7.05 -2.76
C SER A 33 4.50 -6.12 -3.87
N TRP A 34 4.65 -4.80 -3.65
CA TRP A 34 4.27 -3.80 -4.65
C TRP A 34 4.92 -4.06 -6.01
N TYR A 35 6.10 -4.64 -6.02
CA TYR A 35 6.89 -4.85 -7.25
C TYR A 35 6.14 -5.69 -8.28
N ALA A 36 5.32 -6.64 -7.83
CA ALA A 36 4.49 -7.42 -8.74
C ALA A 36 3.45 -6.58 -9.47
N LEU A 37 3.10 -5.42 -8.92
CA LEU A 37 2.10 -4.50 -9.48
C LEU A 37 2.72 -3.36 -10.30
N ALA A 38 4.05 -3.29 -10.37
CA ALA A 38 4.74 -2.19 -11.03
C ALA A 38 4.30 -1.95 -12.49
N PRO A 39 4.13 -2.98 -13.33
CA PRO A 39 3.68 -2.75 -14.70
C PRO A 39 2.27 -2.15 -14.77
N LEU A 40 1.36 -2.60 -13.90
CA LEU A 40 0.01 -2.05 -13.82
C LEU A 40 0.04 -0.60 -13.31
N MET A 41 0.86 -0.33 -12.31
CA MET A 41 1.00 1.01 -11.76
C MET A 41 1.49 2.00 -12.81
N GLU A 42 2.42 1.60 -13.65
CA GLU A 42 2.95 2.44 -14.71
C GLU A 42 1.84 2.90 -15.67
N LEU A 43 0.91 2.00 -16.02
CA LEU A 43 -0.22 2.34 -16.85
C LEU A 43 -1.22 3.25 -16.14
N LEU A 44 -1.57 2.92 -14.90
CA LEU A 44 -2.58 3.66 -14.14
C LEU A 44 -2.10 5.06 -13.73
N ALA A 45 -0.80 5.24 -13.55
CA ALA A 45 -0.23 6.52 -13.14
C ALA A 45 -0.48 7.65 -14.15
N GLN A 46 -0.88 7.32 -15.37
CA GLN A 46 -1.26 8.32 -16.38
C GLN A 46 -2.56 9.05 -16.03
N ARG A 47 -3.42 8.43 -15.22
CA ARG A 47 -4.73 8.98 -14.86
C ARG A 47 -4.99 9.10 -13.37
N TYR A 48 -4.28 8.32 -12.56
CA TYR A 48 -4.52 8.21 -11.14
C TYR A 48 -3.27 8.56 -10.34
N HIS A 49 -3.48 8.92 -9.09
CA HIS A 49 -2.40 8.91 -8.11
C HIS A 49 -2.34 7.49 -7.57
N CYS A 50 -1.36 6.71 -8.04
CA CYS A 50 -1.23 5.31 -7.67
C CYS A 50 -0.44 5.16 -6.38
N ILE A 51 -0.96 4.37 -5.46
CA ILE A 51 -0.30 4.03 -4.21
C ILE A 51 -0.28 2.51 -4.10
N ALA A 52 0.90 1.92 -4.30
CA ALA A 52 1.09 0.48 -4.15
C ALA A 52 1.67 0.20 -2.76
N VAL A 53 1.00 -0.62 -1.98
CA VAL A 53 1.39 -0.90 -0.60
C VAL A 53 2.16 -2.22 -0.52
N ASP A 54 3.12 -2.26 0.40
CA ASP A 54 3.63 -3.52 0.93
C ASP A 54 2.89 -3.79 2.23
N LEU A 55 2.09 -4.85 2.23
CA LEU A 55 1.36 -5.25 3.43
C LEU A 55 2.34 -5.60 4.56
N PRO A 56 1.97 -5.35 5.84
CA PRO A 56 2.84 -5.70 6.95
C PRO A 56 3.36 -7.13 6.88
N GLY A 57 4.69 -7.29 7.03
CA GLY A 57 5.36 -8.57 6.90
C GLY A 57 5.85 -8.89 5.49
N TYR A 58 5.56 -8.03 4.49
CA TYR A 58 5.99 -8.21 3.10
C TYR A 58 6.77 -7.02 2.60
N GLY A 59 7.64 -7.27 1.62
CA GLY A 59 8.45 -6.23 1.00
C GLY A 59 9.21 -5.41 2.04
N GLU A 60 9.06 -4.09 1.96
CA GLU A 60 9.73 -3.15 2.85
C GLU A 60 8.93 -2.85 4.13
N SER A 61 7.72 -3.38 4.27
CA SER A 61 6.93 -3.20 5.49
C SER A 61 7.35 -4.22 6.54
N PRO A 62 7.68 -3.78 7.77
CA PRO A 62 8.09 -4.72 8.81
C PRO A 62 6.95 -5.62 9.27
N GLU A 63 7.33 -6.74 9.88
CA GLU A 63 6.36 -7.65 10.45
C GLU A 63 5.56 -6.99 11.57
N PRO A 64 4.22 -7.19 11.61
CA PRO A 64 3.41 -6.61 12.67
C PRO A 64 3.56 -7.40 13.98
N ARG A 65 3.27 -6.72 15.10
CA ARG A 65 3.19 -7.38 16.39
C ARG A 65 1.90 -8.18 16.55
N GLU A 66 0.86 -7.75 15.86
CA GLU A 66 -0.44 -8.37 15.91
C GLU A 66 -0.53 -9.55 14.95
N ARG A 67 -1.47 -10.45 15.23
CA ARG A 67 -1.72 -11.58 14.35
C ARG A 67 -2.25 -11.08 12.99
N ILE A 68 -1.67 -11.58 11.91
CA ILE A 68 -2.09 -11.23 10.56
C ILE A 68 -3.40 -11.96 10.24
N THR A 69 -4.44 -11.16 9.98
CA THR A 69 -5.76 -11.65 9.56
C THR A 69 -6.29 -10.75 8.46
N ILE A 70 -7.31 -11.19 7.72
CA ILE A 70 -7.94 -10.34 6.72
C ILE A 70 -8.54 -9.08 7.36
N PRO A 71 -9.29 -9.16 8.48
CA PRO A 71 -9.75 -7.94 9.15
C PRO A 71 -8.63 -6.98 9.56
N TYR A 72 -7.50 -7.50 10.02
CA TYR A 72 -6.35 -6.67 10.38
C TYR A 72 -5.86 -5.84 9.17
N TYR A 73 -5.64 -6.50 8.03
CA TYR A 73 -5.23 -5.80 6.83
C TYR A 73 -6.30 -4.83 6.32
N THR A 74 -7.56 -5.21 6.39
CA THR A 74 -8.66 -4.35 5.96
C THR A 74 -8.69 -3.06 6.77
N ASP A 75 -8.56 -3.15 8.09
CA ASP A 75 -8.55 -1.98 8.96
C ASP A 75 -7.36 -1.07 8.68
N LEU A 76 -6.17 -1.65 8.50
CA LEU A 76 -4.97 -0.87 8.17
C LEU A 76 -5.14 -0.12 6.84
N LEU A 77 -5.65 -0.79 5.82
CA LEU A 77 -5.83 -0.18 4.51
C LEU A 77 -6.89 0.92 4.55
N ALA A 78 -7.97 0.71 5.30
CA ALA A 78 -8.99 1.75 5.47
C ALA A 78 -8.42 2.99 6.15
N HIS A 79 -7.59 2.83 7.18
CA HIS A 79 -6.96 3.94 7.87
C HIS A 79 -5.89 4.61 7.00
N LEU A 80 -5.17 3.85 6.19
CA LEU A 80 -4.22 4.40 5.23
C LEU A 80 -4.94 5.29 4.21
N ILE A 81 -6.04 4.80 3.63
CA ILE A 81 -6.82 5.56 2.64
C ILE A 81 -7.29 6.89 3.23
N ALA A 82 -7.65 6.92 4.50
CA ALA A 82 -8.08 8.14 5.15
C ALA A 82 -6.96 9.19 5.28
N GLN A 83 -5.70 8.79 5.21
CA GLN A 83 -4.55 9.69 5.31
C GLN A 83 -4.05 10.19 3.95
N VAL A 84 -4.37 9.51 2.90
CA VAL A 84 -3.92 9.89 1.54
C VAL A 84 -5.05 10.57 0.72
#